data_391c759a66a398265985eec54c5d0068
#
_entry.id   391c759a66a398265985eec54c5d0068
#
_cell.length_a   1.000
_cell.length_b   1.000
_cell.length_c   1.000
_cell.angle_alpha   90.00
_cell.angle_beta   90.00
_cell.angle_gamma   90.00
#
_symmetry.space_group_name_H-M   'P 1'
#
loop_
_entity.id
_entity.type
_entity.pdbx_description
1 polymer ?
#
loop_
_entity_poly.entity_id
_entity_poly.type
_entity_poly.pdbx_seq_one_letter_code
_entity_poly.pdbx_strand_id
1 'polypeptide(L)'
;MCNVQMQAQSSTDSLTADEMETLIVNAIKEEQQQRTFRKDARAYRYRVSLTDKKNCGYSIKHPEAFLSAKAIARRNRYGLKVDAYDLPVSPQYVKQIVNLGGLRLHNMSKWNNTIVVETADTLKMNQVKQLPFVKSVCCVWQSPDSVEVVDNSKRADEVSNLRDTLLAPYYGYGQNQVAMLKVDQLHQAGYKGKGVTVGVIDGGFYNADLMKGIDQKHILGTRNFVRPDKSVYEELDHGMMVLSCMAANEPHYLVGTAPEANYYLLQSEDGESEQLIEEDNWCAALEYADSIGCDVVTSSLGYYHFDHSYMNHSYADLDGRTALNSKSASLAASRGLLVLNSAGNSGRGTWKKIGFPADACDMITVGAVDSVGLNTTFSSIGNSADGRIKPDVMAQGEMSMVYDDDGTVVGVNGTSFSCPTMCGAVACLVQAFPQKRPAEIIRALQLSGNNAQHPDNIFGYGIPNVMKAKQLLEK
;
A
#
# COMPACT_ATOMS: atom_id res chain seq x y z
N MET A 1 30.08 5.16 50.92
CA MET A 1 29.81 3.71 50.73
C MET A 1 28.33 3.50 50.96
N CYS A 2 27.57 3.38 49.90
CA CYS A 2 26.22 2.87 49.96
C CYS A 2 26.05 1.99 48.71
N ASN A 3 26.13 0.67 48.95
CA ASN A 3 25.83 -0.36 47.98
C ASN A 3 24.32 -0.38 47.75
N VAL A 4 23.87 -0.08 46.54
CA VAL A 4 22.53 -0.46 46.08
C VAL A 4 22.70 -1.65 45.15
N GLN A 5 22.44 -2.83 45.67
CA GLN A 5 22.25 -4.05 44.89
C GLN A 5 20.95 -3.90 44.10
N MET A 6 21.06 -3.71 42.80
CA MET A 6 19.92 -3.92 41.90
C MET A 6 19.75 -5.45 41.70
N GLN A 7 18.72 -5.99 42.30
CA GLN A 7 18.21 -7.31 41.97
C GLN A 7 17.64 -7.27 40.55
N ALA A 8 18.27 -8.03 39.65
CA ALA A 8 17.74 -8.28 38.31
C ALA A 8 16.51 -9.21 38.46
N GLN A 9 15.32 -8.65 38.42
CA GLN A 9 14.11 -9.42 38.14
C GLN A 9 14.09 -9.73 36.65
N SER A 10 14.21 -11.02 36.30
CA SER A 10 13.98 -11.55 34.99
C SER A 10 12.47 -11.59 34.69
N SER A 11 11.91 -10.51 34.17
CA SER A 11 10.61 -10.56 33.53
C SER A 11 10.86 -10.72 32.02
N THR A 12 10.51 -11.87 31.46
CA THR A 12 10.43 -12.15 30.03
C THR A 12 9.12 -11.58 29.49
N ASP A 13 8.94 -10.27 29.57
CA ASP A 13 7.79 -9.65 28.97
C ASP A 13 8.07 -9.45 27.47
N SER A 14 7.31 -10.17 26.64
CA SER A 14 7.25 -9.96 25.20
C SER A 14 6.57 -8.61 24.96
N LEU A 15 7.31 -7.69 24.35
CA LEU A 15 6.75 -6.40 23.94
C LEU A 15 5.59 -6.62 22.95
N THR A 16 4.46 -5.99 23.23
CA THR A 16 3.32 -5.94 22.30
C THR A 16 3.67 -5.12 21.06
N ALA A 17 2.88 -5.25 20.00
CA ALA A 17 3.05 -4.44 18.79
C ALA A 17 3.02 -2.93 19.12
N ASP A 18 2.14 -2.51 20.02
CA ASP A 18 2.00 -1.12 20.47
C ASP A 18 3.21 -0.64 21.30
N GLU A 19 3.81 -1.51 22.11
CA GLU A 19 5.03 -1.19 22.85
C GLU A 19 6.26 -1.08 21.94
N MET A 20 6.35 -1.92 20.91
CA MET A 20 7.37 -1.79 19.87
C MET A 20 7.19 -0.50 19.07
N GLU A 21 5.96 -0.13 18.74
CA GLU A 21 5.63 1.14 18.09
C GLU A 21 6.01 2.33 18.98
N THR A 22 5.69 2.26 20.26
CA THR A 22 6.07 3.28 21.26
C THR A 22 7.59 3.42 21.37
N LEU A 23 8.35 2.34 21.31
CA LEU A 23 9.82 2.37 21.31
C LEU A 23 10.37 3.03 20.04
N ILE A 24 9.79 2.75 18.88
CA ILE A 24 10.17 3.39 17.62
C ILE A 24 9.89 4.90 17.69
N VAL A 25 8.69 5.29 18.10
CA VAL A 25 8.28 6.71 18.23
C VAL A 25 9.15 7.46 19.25
N ASN A 26 9.48 6.84 20.39
CA ASN A 26 10.33 7.48 21.40
C ASN A 26 11.78 7.61 20.93
N ALA A 27 12.33 6.60 20.24
CA ALA A 27 13.65 6.68 19.65
C ALA A 27 13.74 7.82 18.59
N ILE A 28 12.67 7.99 17.79
CA ILE A 28 12.55 9.10 16.82
C ILE A 28 12.53 10.45 17.52
N LYS A 29 11.75 10.62 18.60
CA LYS A 29 11.65 11.87 19.36
C LYS A 29 12.97 12.25 20.05
N GLU A 30 13.68 11.29 20.62
CA GLU A 30 14.98 11.52 21.25
C GLU A 30 16.03 12.01 20.24
N GLU A 31 15.99 11.50 19.01
CA GLU A 31 16.94 11.89 17.97
C GLU A 31 16.60 13.24 17.31
N GLN A 32 15.33 13.60 17.21
CA GLN A 32 14.93 14.94 16.74
C GLN A 32 15.52 16.03 17.66
N GLN A 33 15.60 15.78 18.98
CA GLN A 33 16.30 16.67 19.90
C GLN A 33 17.82 16.70 19.68
N GLN A 34 18.42 15.62 19.16
CA GLN A 34 19.85 15.54 18.84
C GLN A 34 20.21 16.06 17.43
N ARG A 35 19.27 16.00 16.46
CA ARG A 35 19.47 16.49 15.08
C ARG A 35 19.67 18.00 14.99
N THR A 36 19.18 18.79 15.96
CA THR A 36 19.47 20.23 16.04
C THR A 36 20.97 20.54 16.12
N PHE A 37 21.82 19.55 16.40
CA PHE A 37 23.28 19.73 16.56
C PHE A 37 24.15 19.13 15.44
N ARG A 38 23.59 18.41 14.44
CA ARG A 38 24.39 17.79 13.35
C ARG A 38 23.73 17.96 11.99
N LYS A 39 23.77 19.17 11.45
CA LYS A 39 23.20 19.50 10.14
C LYS A 39 23.92 18.86 8.92
N ASP A 40 25.09 18.23 9.11
CA ASP A 40 26.00 17.82 8.02
C ASP A 40 26.36 16.33 7.96
N ALA A 41 25.74 15.47 8.78
CA ALA A 41 26.04 14.03 8.70
C ALA A 41 25.06 13.33 7.74
N ARG A 42 25.58 12.77 6.62
CA ARG A 42 24.79 11.87 5.75
C ARG A 42 24.27 10.69 6.57
N ALA A 43 22.99 10.40 6.42
CA ALA A 43 22.35 9.21 6.99
C ALA A 43 22.17 8.15 5.89
N TYR A 44 22.21 6.88 6.30
CA TYR A 44 22.02 5.71 5.43
C TYR A 44 21.02 4.77 6.07
N ARG A 45 20.17 4.14 5.26
CA ARG A 45 19.31 3.05 5.73
C ARG A 45 19.71 1.74 5.09
N TYR A 46 19.80 0.72 5.90
CA TYR A 46 20.21 -0.62 5.47
C TYR A 46 19.12 -1.63 5.79
N ARG A 47 18.70 -2.37 4.77
CA ARG A 47 17.91 -3.59 4.94
C ARG A 47 18.80 -4.69 5.45
N VAL A 48 18.48 -5.25 6.61
CA VAL A 48 19.14 -6.40 7.22
C VAL A 48 18.19 -7.59 7.11
N SER A 49 18.56 -8.58 6.28
CA SER A 49 17.81 -9.83 6.16
C SER A 49 18.26 -10.80 7.25
N LEU A 50 17.31 -11.45 7.92
CA LEU A 50 17.55 -12.36 9.03
C LEU A 50 17.40 -13.81 8.58
N THR A 51 18.13 -14.75 9.24
CA THR A 51 18.12 -16.16 8.87
C THR A 51 16.82 -16.86 9.26
N ASP A 52 16.26 -16.50 10.39
CA ASP A 52 15.07 -17.13 10.97
C ASP A 52 14.33 -16.19 11.93
N LYS A 53 13.27 -16.68 12.56
CA LYS A 53 12.47 -15.98 13.58
C LYS A 53 12.55 -16.68 14.95
N LYS A 54 13.67 -17.37 15.24
CA LYS A 54 13.82 -18.06 16.52
C LYS A 54 13.73 -17.09 17.68
N ASN A 55 13.14 -17.57 18.77
CA ASN A 55 12.97 -16.78 19.99
C ASN A 55 12.23 -15.44 19.78
N CYS A 56 11.29 -15.39 18.81
CA CYS A 56 10.51 -14.18 18.59
C CYS A 56 9.55 -13.84 19.74
N GLY A 57 9.33 -14.78 20.69
CA GLY A 57 8.41 -14.59 21.80
C GLY A 57 6.92 -14.81 21.44
N TYR A 58 6.62 -15.03 20.18
CA TYR A 58 5.25 -15.25 19.68
C TYR A 58 5.04 -16.69 19.23
N SER A 59 3.77 -17.12 19.20
CA SER A 59 3.37 -18.46 18.79
C SER A 59 2.20 -18.40 17.81
N ILE A 60 2.27 -19.20 16.73
CA ILE A 60 1.14 -19.37 15.79
C ILE A 60 -0.13 -19.94 16.45
N LYS A 61 0.00 -20.50 17.67
CA LYS A 61 -1.14 -20.99 18.45
C LYS A 61 -1.89 -19.86 19.18
N HIS A 62 -1.27 -18.69 19.29
CA HIS A 62 -1.79 -17.48 19.92
C HIS A 62 -1.70 -16.29 18.95
N PRO A 63 -2.40 -16.34 17.80
CA PRO A 63 -2.30 -15.30 16.78
C PRO A 63 -2.86 -13.96 17.23
N GLU A 64 -3.73 -13.94 18.25
CA GLU A 64 -4.29 -12.73 18.86
C GLU A 64 -3.23 -11.79 19.45
N ALA A 65 -2.02 -12.29 19.68
CA ALA A 65 -0.90 -11.48 20.16
C ALA A 65 -0.26 -10.59 19.06
N PHE A 66 -0.55 -10.84 17.77
CA PHE A 66 0.05 -10.11 16.65
C PHE A 66 -0.87 -9.91 15.43
N LEU A 67 -2.11 -10.40 15.50
CA LEU A 67 -3.15 -10.20 14.50
C LEU A 67 -4.42 -9.71 15.19
N SER A 68 -5.10 -8.74 14.58
CA SER A 68 -6.41 -8.29 15.06
C SER A 68 -7.47 -9.41 14.96
N ALA A 69 -8.52 -9.29 15.75
CA ALA A 69 -9.67 -10.20 15.66
C ALA A 69 -10.24 -10.27 14.23
N LYS A 70 -10.25 -9.15 13.49
CA LYS A 70 -10.72 -9.07 12.12
C LYS A 70 -9.79 -9.83 11.15
N ALA A 71 -8.46 -9.73 11.31
CA ALA A 71 -7.48 -10.47 10.53
C ALA A 71 -7.61 -12.00 10.75
N ILE A 72 -7.82 -12.42 11.99
CA ILE A 72 -8.06 -13.82 12.34
C ILE A 72 -9.39 -14.30 11.75
N ALA A 73 -10.45 -13.51 11.88
CA ALA A 73 -11.77 -13.83 11.31
C ALA A 73 -11.72 -13.98 9.77
N ARG A 74 -10.95 -13.11 9.07
CA ARG A 74 -10.73 -13.23 7.63
C ARG A 74 -10.07 -14.55 7.26
N ARG A 75 -8.98 -14.95 7.96
CA ARG A 75 -8.32 -16.25 7.74
C ARG A 75 -9.27 -17.42 7.98
N ASN A 76 -10.01 -17.41 9.09
CA ASN A 76 -10.98 -18.45 9.43
C ASN A 76 -12.09 -18.57 8.39
N ARG A 77 -12.59 -17.43 7.89
CA ARG A 77 -13.61 -17.37 6.84
C ARG A 77 -13.20 -18.13 5.58
N TYR A 78 -11.93 -18.03 5.22
CA TYR A 78 -11.38 -18.67 4.03
C TYR A 78 -10.71 -20.02 4.30
N GLY A 79 -10.72 -20.51 5.53
CA GLY A 79 -10.05 -21.76 5.92
C GLY A 79 -8.52 -21.67 5.82
N LEU A 80 -7.95 -20.48 5.96
CA LEU A 80 -6.51 -20.23 5.91
C LEU A 80 -5.90 -20.36 7.31
N LYS A 81 -4.69 -20.90 7.37
CA LYS A 81 -3.97 -21.09 8.63
C LYS A 81 -2.99 -19.94 8.86
N VAL A 82 -2.83 -19.55 10.13
CA VAL A 82 -1.69 -18.74 10.56
C VAL A 82 -0.44 -19.62 10.53
N ASP A 83 0.64 -19.12 9.98
CA ASP A 83 1.89 -19.85 9.81
C ASP A 83 3.13 -19.02 10.23
N ALA A 84 4.33 -19.55 9.96
CA ALA A 84 5.58 -18.92 10.37
C ALA A 84 5.83 -17.55 9.70
N TYR A 85 5.24 -17.28 8.52
CA TYR A 85 5.34 -15.97 7.88
C TYR A 85 4.60 -14.88 8.68
N ASP A 86 3.50 -15.25 9.37
CA ASP A 86 2.72 -14.32 10.17
C ASP A 86 3.43 -13.90 11.48
N LEU A 87 4.37 -14.72 11.97
CA LEU A 87 5.12 -14.39 13.19
C LEU A 87 5.92 -13.10 13.01
N PRO A 88 5.94 -12.21 13.99
CA PRO A 88 6.79 -11.03 14.00
C PRO A 88 8.27 -11.36 13.83
N VAL A 89 9.05 -10.39 13.38
CA VAL A 89 10.51 -10.44 13.44
C VAL A 89 10.95 -10.61 14.89
N SER A 90 12.03 -11.39 15.14
CA SER A 90 12.50 -11.63 16.51
C SER A 90 12.92 -10.34 17.22
N PRO A 91 12.22 -9.91 18.28
CA PRO A 91 12.59 -8.72 19.06
C PRO A 91 13.99 -8.83 19.66
N GLN A 92 14.43 -10.05 19.95
CA GLN A 92 15.80 -10.29 20.46
C GLN A 92 16.86 -9.95 19.41
N TYR A 93 16.62 -10.27 18.13
CA TYR A 93 17.54 -9.94 17.06
C TYR A 93 17.56 -8.43 16.81
N VAL A 94 16.39 -7.79 16.80
CA VAL A 94 16.28 -6.33 16.69
C VAL A 94 17.07 -5.65 17.82
N LYS A 95 16.83 -6.06 19.09
CA LYS A 95 17.55 -5.52 20.24
C LYS A 95 19.07 -5.70 20.17
N GLN A 96 19.53 -6.88 19.73
CA GLN A 96 20.96 -7.13 19.59
C GLN A 96 21.61 -6.23 18.53
N ILE A 97 20.92 -5.96 17.39
CA ILE A 97 21.41 -5.07 16.35
C ILE A 97 21.45 -3.62 16.86
N VAL A 98 20.36 -3.12 17.43
CA VAL A 98 20.28 -1.74 17.91
C VAL A 98 21.28 -1.49 19.06
N ASN A 99 21.50 -2.47 19.93
CA ASN A 99 22.46 -2.37 21.03
C ASN A 99 23.94 -2.31 20.60
N LEU A 100 24.28 -2.50 19.31
CA LEU A 100 25.61 -2.17 18.80
C LEU A 100 25.92 -0.66 18.85
N GLY A 101 24.90 0.16 19.07
CA GLY A 101 24.94 1.62 19.18
C GLY A 101 25.10 2.31 17.82
N GLY A 102 24.53 3.50 17.70
CA GLY A 102 24.53 4.29 16.45
C GLY A 102 23.66 3.70 15.34
N LEU A 103 22.73 2.82 15.68
CA LEU A 103 21.76 2.19 14.80
C LEU A 103 20.36 2.48 15.32
N ARG A 104 19.49 3.01 14.46
CA ARG A 104 18.09 3.25 14.75
C ARG A 104 17.21 2.36 13.88
N LEU A 105 16.23 1.69 14.50
CA LEU A 105 15.22 0.93 13.74
C LEU A 105 14.32 1.91 12.99
N HIS A 106 14.13 1.67 11.69
CA HIS A 106 13.22 2.43 10.83
C HIS A 106 11.91 1.68 10.60
N ASN A 107 11.96 0.47 10.01
CA ASN A 107 10.81 -0.40 9.83
C ASN A 107 11.19 -1.89 9.84
N MET A 108 10.20 -2.77 9.70
CA MET A 108 10.37 -4.21 9.69
C MET A 108 9.38 -4.87 8.74
N SER A 109 9.78 -5.98 8.14
CA SER A 109 8.89 -6.86 7.38
C SER A 109 8.89 -8.27 7.98
N LYS A 110 7.74 -8.70 8.50
CA LYS A 110 7.57 -10.07 9.02
C LYS A 110 7.57 -11.11 7.89
N TRP A 111 6.99 -10.79 6.75
CA TRP A 111 6.91 -11.73 5.62
C TRP A 111 8.25 -11.95 4.94
N ASN A 112 9.09 -10.92 4.87
CA ASN A 112 10.44 -11.00 4.31
C ASN A 112 11.50 -11.33 5.37
N ASN A 113 11.15 -11.27 6.66
CA ASN A 113 12.05 -11.43 7.80
C ASN A 113 13.24 -10.47 7.71
N THR A 114 12.92 -9.18 7.50
CA THR A 114 13.90 -8.10 7.39
C THR A 114 13.61 -7.01 8.39
N ILE A 115 14.66 -6.26 8.74
CA ILE A 115 14.54 -4.98 9.42
C ILE A 115 15.30 -3.93 8.61
N VAL A 116 14.87 -2.68 8.71
CA VAL A 116 15.62 -1.54 8.18
C VAL A 116 16.16 -0.74 9.34
N VAL A 117 17.48 -0.50 9.34
CA VAL A 117 18.16 0.33 10.34
C VAL A 117 18.79 1.54 9.69
N GLU A 118 18.72 2.68 10.36
CA GLU A 118 19.35 3.92 9.96
C GLU A 118 20.63 4.16 10.75
N THR A 119 21.67 4.70 10.10
CA THR A 119 22.94 5.07 10.72
C THR A 119 23.67 6.15 9.93
N ALA A 120 24.42 6.98 10.62
CA ALA A 120 25.44 7.89 10.01
C ALA A 120 26.80 7.19 9.85
N ASP A 121 27.04 6.09 10.55
CA ASP A 121 28.32 5.33 10.50
C ASP A 121 28.14 4.01 9.74
N THR A 122 28.49 4.02 8.44
CA THR A 122 28.40 2.84 7.58
C THR A 122 29.28 1.68 8.02
N LEU A 123 30.36 1.92 8.81
CA LEU A 123 31.24 0.87 9.31
C LEU A 123 30.55 -0.02 10.34
N LYS A 124 29.49 0.45 10.98
CA LYS A 124 28.64 -0.36 11.86
C LYS A 124 28.05 -1.57 11.15
N MET A 125 27.79 -1.48 9.85
CA MET A 125 27.28 -2.60 9.07
C MET A 125 28.23 -3.80 9.03
N ASN A 126 29.53 -3.58 9.20
CA ASN A 126 30.49 -4.68 9.32
C ASN A 126 30.28 -5.49 10.61
N GLN A 127 29.89 -4.82 11.70
CA GLN A 127 29.55 -5.50 12.96
C GLN A 127 28.21 -6.25 12.82
N VAL A 128 27.21 -5.62 12.19
CA VAL A 128 25.92 -6.26 11.93
C VAL A 128 26.08 -7.53 11.09
N LYS A 129 26.90 -7.50 10.03
CA LYS A 129 27.20 -8.67 9.17
C LYS A 129 27.82 -9.85 9.91
N GLN A 130 28.49 -9.64 11.05
CA GLN A 130 29.10 -10.69 11.86
C GLN A 130 28.12 -11.40 12.79
N LEU A 131 26.91 -10.87 12.97
CA LEU A 131 25.91 -11.50 13.83
C LEU A 131 25.41 -12.81 13.18
N PRO A 132 25.36 -13.93 13.92
CA PRO A 132 25.12 -15.25 13.34
C PRO A 132 23.72 -15.43 12.75
N PHE A 133 22.79 -14.55 13.10
CA PHE A 133 21.42 -14.55 12.59
C PHE A 133 21.19 -13.55 11.45
N VAL A 134 22.23 -12.84 11.00
CA VAL A 134 22.16 -11.95 9.83
C VAL A 134 22.55 -12.72 8.58
N LYS A 135 21.65 -12.71 7.59
CA LYS A 135 21.82 -13.36 6.29
C LYS A 135 22.51 -12.44 5.27
N SER A 136 22.05 -11.19 5.20
CA SER A 136 22.58 -10.19 4.28
C SER A 136 22.27 -8.77 4.76
N VAL A 137 23.03 -7.81 4.24
CA VAL A 137 22.85 -6.38 4.49
C VAL A 137 22.95 -5.66 3.15
N CYS A 138 21.95 -4.82 2.84
CA CYS A 138 21.87 -4.03 1.62
C CYS A 138 21.57 -2.56 1.97
N CYS A 139 22.31 -1.61 1.38
CA CYS A 139 21.95 -0.19 1.48
C CYS A 139 20.70 0.04 0.62
N VAL A 140 19.65 0.58 1.22
CA VAL A 140 18.35 0.81 0.55
C VAL A 140 18.00 2.30 0.46
N TRP A 141 18.73 3.13 1.20
CA TRP A 141 18.54 4.57 1.16
C TRP A 141 19.80 5.31 1.67
N GLN A 142 20.05 6.44 1.08
CA GLN A 142 21.02 7.43 1.56
C GLN A 142 20.42 8.82 1.48
N SER A 143 20.71 9.66 2.46
CA SER A 143 20.18 11.03 2.48
C SER A 143 20.57 11.76 1.20
N PRO A 144 19.63 12.44 0.53
CA PRO A 144 19.92 13.27 -0.65
C PRO A 144 20.99 14.31 -0.34
N ASP A 145 21.80 14.68 -1.36
CA ASP A 145 22.84 15.72 -1.22
C ASP A 145 22.24 17.13 -0.99
N SER A 146 21.03 17.36 -1.46
CA SER A 146 20.23 18.57 -1.22
C SER A 146 18.76 18.20 -1.19
N VAL A 147 18.05 18.65 -0.19
CA VAL A 147 16.60 18.59 -0.11
C VAL A 147 16.08 19.97 -0.47
N GLU A 148 15.31 20.09 -1.56
CA GLU A 148 14.46 21.27 -1.73
C GLU A 148 13.41 21.21 -0.62
N VAL A 149 13.54 22.10 0.35
CA VAL A 149 12.50 22.27 1.36
C VAL A 149 11.32 22.95 0.66
N VAL A 150 10.41 22.14 0.13
CA VAL A 150 9.10 22.64 -0.27
C VAL A 150 8.41 23.03 1.04
N ASP A 151 8.21 24.32 1.23
CA ASP A 151 7.49 24.84 2.38
C ASP A 151 5.98 24.54 2.24
N ASN A 152 5.59 23.33 2.59
CA ASN A 152 4.19 22.90 2.70
C ASN A 152 3.54 23.40 4.01
N SER A 153 4.13 24.40 4.68
CA SER A 153 3.64 24.93 5.96
C SER A 153 2.29 25.65 5.88
N LYS A 154 1.78 25.88 4.68
CA LYS A 154 0.45 26.48 4.47
C LYS A 154 -0.53 25.41 3.98
N ARG A 155 -0.87 24.50 4.85
CA ARG A 155 -2.07 23.70 4.69
C ARG A 155 -3.27 24.67 4.55
N ALA A 156 -4.14 24.44 3.56
CA ALA A 156 -5.35 25.23 3.43
C ALA A 156 -6.19 25.07 4.70
N ASP A 157 -6.58 26.20 5.32
CA ASP A 157 -7.47 26.17 6.49
C ASP A 157 -8.88 25.76 6.12
N GLU A 158 -9.27 25.90 4.84
CA GLU A 158 -10.57 25.54 4.30
C GLU A 158 -10.47 25.02 2.87
N VAL A 159 -11.28 24.02 2.55
CA VAL A 159 -11.48 23.49 1.20
C VAL A 159 -12.68 24.17 0.56
N SER A 160 -12.65 24.33 -0.76
CA SER A 160 -13.74 24.94 -1.51
C SER A 160 -15.08 24.23 -1.26
N ASN A 161 -16.10 25.01 -0.93
CA ASN A 161 -17.48 24.54 -0.78
C ASN A 161 -18.37 24.93 -1.97
N LEU A 162 -17.81 25.50 -3.02
CA LEU A 162 -18.55 25.87 -4.21
C LEU A 162 -18.91 24.61 -4.99
N ARG A 163 -20.20 24.40 -5.25
CA ARG A 163 -20.74 23.25 -5.96
C ARG A 163 -21.75 23.72 -7.00
N ASP A 164 -21.49 23.41 -8.27
CA ASP A 164 -22.48 23.54 -9.33
C ASP A 164 -23.10 22.17 -9.61
N THR A 165 -24.17 21.86 -8.87
CA THR A 165 -24.80 20.53 -8.89
C THR A 165 -26.17 20.50 -9.56
N LEU A 166 -26.65 21.63 -10.07
CA LEU A 166 -28.06 21.85 -10.41
C LEU A 166 -28.65 20.92 -11.47
N LEU A 167 -27.85 20.26 -12.32
CA LEU A 167 -28.33 19.35 -13.37
C LEU A 167 -27.46 18.08 -13.54
N ALA A 168 -26.51 17.83 -12.65
CA ALA A 168 -25.61 16.69 -12.79
C ALA A 168 -26.29 15.35 -12.43
N PRO A 169 -25.93 14.22 -13.06
CA PRO A 169 -26.34 12.89 -12.65
C PRO A 169 -25.93 12.59 -11.21
N TYR A 170 -26.47 11.52 -10.60
CA TYR A 170 -26.16 11.15 -9.20
C TYR A 170 -24.66 11.04 -8.91
N TYR A 171 -23.88 10.48 -9.83
CA TYR A 171 -22.42 10.34 -9.67
C TYR A 171 -21.63 11.60 -10.04
N GLY A 172 -22.29 12.66 -10.45
CA GLY A 172 -21.67 13.94 -10.82
C GLY A 172 -20.60 13.77 -11.91
N TYR A 173 -19.45 14.39 -11.70
CA TYR A 173 -18.31 14.28 -12.61
C TYR A 173 -17.79 12.86 -12.77
N GLY A 174 -17.92 11.98 -11.75
CA GLY A 174 -17.48 10.58 -11.77
C GLY A 174 -18.38 9.63 -12.56
N GLN A 175 -19.47 10.12 -13.18
CA GLN A 175 -20.50 9.28 -13.83
C GLN A 175 -19.91 8.25 -14.80
N ASN A 176 -18.97 8.64 -15.66
CA ASN A 176 -18.44 7.74 -16.69
C ASN A 176 -17.58 6.63 -16.09
N GLN A 177 -16.65 6.96 -15.20
CA GLN A 177 -15.74 5.98 -14.60
C GLN A 177 -16.48 4.93 -13.75
N VAL A 178 -17.59 5.30 -13.11
CA VAL A 178 -18.46 4.39 -12.36
C VAL A 178 -19.29 3.51 -13.31
N ALA A 179 -19.94 4.12 -14.31
CA ALA A 179 -20.81 3.42 -15.24
C ALA A 179 -20.06 2.49 -16.20
N MET A 180 -18.81 2.79 -16.57
CA MET A 180 -17.97 1.96 -17.43
C MET A 180 -17.84 0.54 -16.87
N LEU A 181 -17.64 0.40 -15.56
CA LEU A 181 -17.53 -0.87 -14.85
C LEU A 181 -18.89 -1.47 -14.45
N LYS A 182 -20.01 -0.73 -14.61
CA LYS A 182 -21.36 -1.09 -14.12
C LYS A 182 -21.47 -1.07 -12.59
N VAL A 183 -20.65 -0.27 -11.89
CA VAL A 183 -20.71 -0.13 -10.43
C VAL A 183 -22.01 0.56 -9.99
N ASP A 184 -22.54 1.47 -10.80
CA ASP A 184 -23.86 2.07 -10.60
C ASP A 184 -24.97 1.03 -10.39
N GLN A 185 -24.92 -0.09 -11.10
CA GLN A 185 -25.86 -1.19 -10.95
C GLN A 185 -25.63 -2.00 -9.65
N LEU A 186 -24.36 -2.16 -9.21
CA LEU A 186 -24.06 -2.74 -7.89
C LEU A 186 -24.59 -1.85 -6.77
N HIS A 187 -24.44 -0.53 -6.89
CA HIS A 187 -24.96 0.43 -5.93
C HIS A 187 -26.49 0.39 -5.86
N GLN A 188 -27.18 0.29 -7.02
CA GLN A 188 -28.64 0.09 -7.08
C GLN A 188 -29.08 -1.23 -6.42
N ALA A 189 -28.24 -2.27 -6.49
CA ALA A 189 -28.47 -3.53 -5.80
C ALA A 189 -28.11 -3.51 -4.29
N GLY A 190 -27.67 -2.35 -3.75
CA GLY A 190 -27.37 -2.15 -2.34
C GLY A 190 -25.91 -2.41 -1.94
N TYR A 191 -25.00 -2.65 -2.91
CA TYR A 191 -23.60 -2.94 -2.65
C TYR A 191 -22.73 -1.70 -2.93
N LYS A 192 -22.34 -0.97 -1.88
CA LYS A 192 -21.55 0.27 -1.90
C LYS A 192 -20.26 0.19 -1.09
N GLY A 193 -19.81 -1.04 -0.79
CA GLY A 193 -18.61 -1.32 0.00
C GLY A 193 -18.86 -1.41 1.51
N LYS A 194 -20.10 -1.33 1.99
CA LYS A 194 -20.44 -1.32 3.43
C LYS A 194 -19.87 -2.54 4.16
N GLY A 195 -19.14 -2.28 5.26
CA GLY A 195 -18.52 -3.32 6.10
C GLY A 195 -17.18 -3.86 5.58
N VAL A 196 -16.80 -3.51 4.34
CA VAL A 196 -15.48 -3.84 3.78
C VAL A 196 -14.47 -2.80 4.24
N THR A 197 -13.25 -3.22 4.54
CA THR A 197 -12.14 -2.33 4.90
C THR A 197 -11.08 -2.37 3.81
N VAL A 198 -10.75 -1.21 3.27
CA VAL A 198 -9.74 -1.00 2.23
C VAL A 198 -8.52 -0.33 2.84
N GLY A 199 -7.33 -0.90 2.64
CA GLY A 199 -6.07 -0.21 2.88
C GLY A 199 -5.66 0.55 1.61
N VAL A 200 -5.35 1.83 1.73
CA VAL A 200 -4.84 2.65 0.62
C VAL A 200 -3.38 2.91 0.90
N ILE A 201 -2.48 2.33 0.09
CA ILE A 201 -1.03 2.54 0.20
C ILE A 201 -0.62 3.54 -0.88
N ASP A 202 -0.11 4.72 -0.45
CA ASP A 202 0.19 5.82 -1.37
C ASP A 202 1.26 6.77 -0.81
N GLY A 203 1.55 7.84 -1.55
CA GLY A 203 2.57 8.83 -1.22
C GLY A 203 2.20 9.79 -0.08
N GLY A 204 0.92 10.01 0.14
CA GLY A 204 0.39 10.95 1.14
C GLY A 204 -1.06 11.28 0.82
N PHE A 205 -1.74 11.93 1.78
CA PHE A 205 -3.18 12.19 1.70
C PHE A 205 -3.49 13.65 2.08
N TYR A 206 -2.71 14.58 1.53
CA TYR A 206 -2.82 16.00 1.84
C TYR A 206 -4.28 16.47 1.80
N ASN A 207 -4.72 17.14 2.86
CA ASN A 207 -6.09 17.66 3.03
C ASN A 207 -7.23 16.63 2.98
N ALA A 208 -6.99 15.31 2.90
CA ALA A 208 -8.07 14.32 2.83
C ALA A 208 -9.05 14.39 4.02
N ASP A 209 -8.56 14.81 5.19
CA ASP A 209 -9.37 15.02 6.40
C ASP A 209 -10.24 16.29 6.36
N LEU A 210 -10.00 17.20 5.41
CA LEU A 210 -10.79 18.41 5.18
C LEU A 210 -11.81 18.25 4.05
N MET A 211 -11.72 17.18 3.22
CA MET A 211 -12.60 16.97 2.08
C MET A 211 -14.03 16.72 2.53
N LYS A 212 -14.96 17.62 2.17
CA LYS A 212 -16.37 17.51 2.53
C LYS A 212 -17.03 16.23 2.02
N GLY A 213 -16.65 15.79 0.82
CA GLY A 213 -17.21 14.58 0.21
C GLY A 213 -16.60 13.28 0.73
N ILE A 214 -15.60 13.31 1.62
CA ILE A 214 -15.02 12.14 2.26
C ILE A 214 -15.51 12.08 3.71
N ASP A 215 -16.40 11.12 4.01
CA ASP A 215 -16.94 10.94 5.36
C ASP A 215 -15.86 10.39 6.30
N GLN A 216 -15.37 11.27 7.17
CA GLN A 216 -14.23 10.98 8.09
C GLN A 216 -14.53 9.82 9.05
N LYS A 217 -15.80 9.47 9.31
CA LYS A 217 -16.14 8.29 10.13
C LYS A 217 -15.76 6.96 9.46
N HIS A 218 -15.55 6.96 8.13
CA HIS A 218 -15.09 5.82 7.38
C HIS A 218 -13.55 5.71 7.32
N ILE A 219 -12.81 6.74 7.74
CA ILE A 219 -11.36 6.68 7.90
C ILE A 219 -11.06 6.09 9.28
N LEU A 220 -10.73 4.79 9.31
CA LEU A 220 -10.52 4.05 10.57
C LEU A 220 -9.16 4.30 11.20
N GLY A 221 -8.20 4.80 10.43
CA GLY A 221 -6.87 5.14 10.93
C GLY A 221 -5.90 5.47 9.81
N THR A 222 -4.76 6.02 10.21
CA THR A 222 -3.69 6.44 9.31
C THR A 222 -2.35 5.97 9.84
N ARG A 223 -1.37 5.76 8.94
CA ARG A 223 0.02 5.48 9.34
C ARG A 223 1.01 5.95 8.28
N ASN A 224 2.05 6.63 8.73
CA ASN A 224 3.17 7.05 7.91
C ASN A 224 4.36 6.10 8.14
N PHE A 225 4.79 5.36 7.10
CA PHE A 225 5.92 4.42 7.16
C PHE A 225 7.24 5.07 6.75
N VAL A 226 7.18 6.26 6.17
CA VAL A 226 8.36 7.04 5.74
C VAL A 226 8.86 7.90 6.90
N ARG A 227 7.94 8.64 7.52
CA ARG A 227 8.17 9.57 8.64
C ARG A 227 7.12 9.32 9.73
N PRO A 228 7.33 8.32 10.61
CA PRO A 228 6.31 7.90 11.58
C PRO A 228 5.84 8.98 12.55
N ASP A 229 6.58 10.07 12.68
CA ASP A 229 6.27 11.25 13.49
C ASP A 229 5.43 12.31 12.75
N LYS A 230 5.21 12.14 11.44
CA LYS A 230 4.44 13.05 10.59
C LYS A 230 3.04 12.52 10.32
N SER A 231 2.09 13.44 10.18
CA SER A 231 0.74 13.11 9.71
C SER A 231 0.78 12.77 8.21
N VAL A 232 -0.07 11.82 7.79
CA VAL A 232 -0.26 11.50 6.37
C VAL A 232 -0.99 12.62 5.60
N TYR A 233 -1.56 13.59 6.33
CA TYR A 233 -2.33 14.71 5.77
C TYR A 233 -1.49 15.95 5.46
N GLU A 234 -0.18 15.91 5.69
CA GLU A 234 0.71 17.09 5.59
C GLU A 234 1.51 17.13 4.29
N GLU A 235 1.66 16.00 3.60
CA GLU A 235 2.54 15.88 2.45
C GLU A 235 1.83 15.13 1.32
N LEU A 236 2.12 15.46 0.05
CA LEU A 236 1.65 14.80 -1.15
C LEU A 236 0.12 14.55 -1.20
N ASP A 237 -0.52 15.02 -2.23
CA ASP A 237 -1.97 14.97 -2.44
C ASP A 237 -2.43 13.72 -3.24
N HIS A 238 -1.49 13.03 -3.91
CA HIS A 238 -1.80 11.93 -4.81
C HIS A 238 -2.69 10.84 -4.17
N GLY A 239 -2.40 10.42 -2.94
CA GLY A 239 -3.23 9.43 -2.24
C GLY A 239 -4.63 9.96 -1.88
N MET A 240 -4.80 11.27 -1.70
CA MET A 240 -6.12 11.88 -1.52
C MET A 240 -6.93 11.82 -2.82
N MET A 241 -6.31 12.13 -3.97
CA MET A 241 -6.94 11.96 -5.29
C MET A 241 -7.35 10.50 -5.52
N VAL A 242 -6.45 9.54 -5.22
CA VAL A 242 -6.70 8.09 -5.28
C VAL A 242 -7.87 7.68 -4.37
N LEU A 243 -7.88 8.16 -3.12
CA LEU A 243 -8.96 7.89 -2.17
C LEU A 243 -10.31 8.39 -2.70
N SER A 244 -10.34 9.55 -3.33
CA SER A 244 -11.56 10.17 -3.87
C SER A 244 -12.26 9.32 -4.94
N CYS A 245 -11.50 8.54 -5.73
CA CYS A 245 -12.07 7.61 -6.72
C CYS A 245 -12.99 6.55 -6.09
N MET A 246 -12.78 6.24 -4.80
CA MET A 246 -13.53 5.23 -4.06
C MET A 246 -14.48 5.85 -3.04
N ALA A 247 -13.94 6.74 -2.19
CA ALA A 247 -14.57 7.20 -0.96
C ALA A 247 -15.44 8.45 -1.14
N ALA A 248 -15.30 9.19 -2.23
CA ALA A 248 -16.13 10.37 -2.46
C ALA A 248 -17.62 10.01 -2.38
N ASN A 249 -18.40 10.80 -1.63
CA ASN A 249 -19.83 10.58 -1.42
C ASN A 249 -20.58 11.92 -1.39
N GLU A 250 -20.48 12.66 -2.47
CA GLU A 250 -21.17 13.94 -2.66
C GLU A 250 -22.07 13.83 -3.89
N PRO A 251 -23.34 13.39 -3.73
CA PRO A 251 -24.29 13.24 -4.83
C PRO A 251 -24.40 14.49 -5.69
N HIS A 252 -24.45 14.28 -7.00
CA HIS A 252 -24.48 15.31 -8.04
C HIS A 252 -23.18 16.12 -8.20
N TYR A 253 -22.13 15.84 -7.42
CA TYR A 253 -20.81 16.46 -7.56
C TYR A 253 -19.74 15.41 -7.85
N LEU A 254 -19.42 14.52 -6.89
CA LEU A 254 -18.53 13.37 -7.10
C LEU A 254 -18.95 12.23 -6.18
N VAL A 255 -19.25 11.06 -6.74
CA VAL A 255 -19.49 9.83 -5.99
C VAL A 255 -18.54 8.76 -6.49
N GLY A 256 -17.72 8.22 -5.60
CA GLY A 256 -16.77 7.16 -5.87
C GLY A 256 -17.39 5.77 -5.96
N THR A 257 -16.55 4.78 -6.17
CA THR A 257 -16.98 3.40 -6.44
C THR A 257 -17.26 2.57 -5.19
N ALA A 258 -16.88 3.03 -3.98
CA ALA A 258 -17.17 2.37 -2.71
C ALA A 258 -17.41 3.38 -1.56
N PRO A 259 -18.42 4.28 -1.68
CA PRO A 259 -18.62 5.42 -0.77
C PRO A 259 -19.01 5.02 0.67
N GLU A 260 -19.36 3.74 0.91
CA GLU A 260 -19.73 3.22 2.24
C GLU A 260 -18.68 2.23 2.80
N ALA A 261 -17.53 2.06 2.13
CA ALA A 261 -16.41 1.26 2.65
C ALA A 261 -15.66 2.00 3.75
N ASN A 262 -14.93 1.25 4.56
CA ASN A 262 -13.99 1.83 5.53
C ASN A 262 -12.58 1.84 4.97
N TYR A 263 -11.75 2.81 5.39
CA TYR A 263 -10.43 3.03 4.84
C TYR A 263 -9.37 3.15 5.93
N TYR A 264 -8.17 2.60 5.65
CA TYR A 264 -6.93 2.95 6.31
C TYR A 264 -6.00 3.64 5.32
N LEU A 265 -5.42 4.78 5.70
CA LEU A 265 -4.54 5.57 4.84
C LEU A 265 -3.09 5.33 5.26
N LEU A 266 -2.31 4.73 4.37
CA LEU A 266 -1.00 4.18 4.65
C LEU A 266 0.04 4.84 3.72
N GLN A 267 0.83 5.77 4.25
CA GLN A 267 1.87 6.46 3.49
C GLN A 267 3.14 5.61 3.44
N SER A 268 3.63 5.31 2.24
CA SER A 268 4.85 4.51 2.02
C SER A 268 5.88 5.15 1.09
N GLU A 269 5.52 6.22 0.37
CA GLU A 269 6.34 6.91 -0.61
C GLU A 269 7.09 8.08 0.02
N ASP A 270 8.36 8.24 -0.33
CA ASP A 270 9.20 9.37 0.07
C ASP A 270 9.26 10.39 -1.09
N GLY A 271 8.48 11.47 -1.02
CA GLY A 271 8.46 12.50 -2.06
C GLY A 271 9.79 13.23 -2.30
N GLU A 272 10.83 12.98 -1.49
CA GLU A 272 12.14 13.62 -1.62
C GLU A 272 13.16 12.77 -2.40
N SER A 273 12.91 11.45 -2.56
CA SER A 273 13.85 10.54 -3.24
C SER A 273 13.15 9.29 -3.74
N GLU A 274 13.61 8.77 -4.89
CA GLU A 274 13.18 7.48 -5.44
C GLU A 274 14.24 6.43 -5.12
N GLN A 275 14.10 5.70 -4.01
CA GLN A 275 15.10 4.77 -3.54
C GLN A 275 14.49 3.44 -3.07
N LEU A 276 15.29 2.40 -3.02
CA LEU A 276 14.85 1.02 -2.74
C LEU A 276 14.15 0.83 -1.38
N ILE A 277 14.30 1.79 -0.45
CA ILE A 277 13.60 1.82 0.84
C ILE A 277 12.06 1.83 0.68
N GLU A 278 11.55 2.37 -0.43
CA GLU A 278 10.11 2.47 -0.67
C GLU A 278 9.47 1.10 -0.82
N GLU A 279 10.20 0.10 -1.34
CA GLU A 279 9.74 -1.29 -1.31
C GLU A 279 9.61 -1.83 0.12
N ASP A 280 10.55 -1.47 1.03
CA ASP A 280 10.47 -1.87 2.44
C ASP A 280 9.27 -1.21 3.14
N ASN A 281 9.06 0.09 2.90
CA ASN A 281 7.93 0.84 3.43
C ASN A 281 6.60 0.28 2.92
N TRP A 282 6.52 -0.01 1.61
CA TRP A 282 5.36 -0.62 0.99
C TRP A 282 5.04 -2.01 1.59
N CYS A 283 6.07 -2.85 1.78
CA CYS A 283 5.90 -4.16 2.43
C CYS A 283 5.39 -4.01 3.86
N ALA A 284 5.95 -3.08 4.64
CA ALA A 284 5.51 -2.81 6.00
C ALA A 284 4.06 -2.32 6.03
N ALA A 285 3.65 -1.45 5.09
CA ALA A 285 2.29 -0.97 4.96
C ALA A 285 1.29 -2.10 4.61
N LEU A 286 1.65 -2.97 3.65
CA LEU A 286 0.82 -4.13 3.27
C LEU A 286 0.65 -5.11 4.43
N GLU A 287 1.73 -5.41 5.16
CA GLU A 287 1.71 -6.30 6.31
C GLU A 287 0.93 -5.72 7.49
N TYR A 288 0.98 -4.40 7.68
CA TYR A 288 0.13 -3.70 8.63
C TYR A 288 -1.34 -3.83 8.24
N ALA A 289 -1.69 -3.53 6.98
CA ALA A 289 -3.06 -3.71 6.46
C ALA A 289 -3.59 -5.13 6.67
N ASP A 290 -2.74 -6.16 6.45
CA ASP A 290 -3.08 -7.56 6.77
C ASP A 290 -3.37 -7.74 8.25
N SER A 291 -2.50 -7.22 9.12
CA SER A 291 -2.56 -7.44 10.58
C SER A 291 -3.76 -6.78 11.23
N ILE A 292 -4.14 -5.59 10.79
CA ILE A 292 -5.33 -4.86 11.29
C ILE A 292 -6.64 -5.39 10.69
N GLY A 293 -6.58 -6.24 9.64
CA GLY A 293 -7.73 -6.93 9.08
C GLY A 293 -8.39 -6.19 7.91
N CYS A 294 -7.65 -5.48 7.06
CA CYS A 294 -8.17 -5.04 5.77
C CYS A 294 -8.63 -6.24 4.93
N ASP A 295 -9.69 -6.07 4.17
CA ASP A 295 -10.22 -7.07 3.24
C ASP A 295 -9.58 -6.92 1.85
N VAL A 296 -9.35 -5.67 1.45
CA VAL A 296 -8.77 -5.26 0.17
C VAL A 296 -7.66 -4.24 0.42
N VAL A 297 -6.64 -4.23 -0.42
CA VAL A 297 -5.61 -3.18 -0.45
C VAL A 297 -5.49 -2.66 -1.88
N THR A 298 -5.41 -1.34 -2.04
CA THR A 298 -5.06 -0.70 -3.30
C THR A 298 -3.76 0.05 -3.16
N SER A 299 -2.94 0.02 -4.22
CA SER A 299 -1.72 0.80 -4.31
C SER A 299 -1.60 1.40 -5.71
N SER A 300 -1.34 2.70 -5.77
CA SER A 300 -1.17 3.41 -7.03
C SER A 300 0.30 3.78 -7.27
N LEU A 301 1.20 2.95 -6.76
CA LEU A 301 2.65 3.10 -6.79
C LEU A 301 3.29 2.06 -7.70
N GLY A 302 4.52 2.33 -8.13
CA GLY A 302 5.24 1.36 -8.96
C GLY A 302 6.70 1.72 -9.16
N TYR A 303 7.59 0.77 -8.90
CA TYR A 303 9.04 0.92 -8.86
C TYR A 303 9.69 0.14 -9.99
N TYR A 304 10.76 0.64 -10.58
CA TYR A 304 11.66 -0.08 -11.48
C TYR A 304 12.97 0.66 -11.69
N HIS A 305 12.99 1.97 -11.52
CA HIS A 305 14.13 2.84 -11.72
C HIS A 305 14.27 3.75 -10.52
N PHE A 306 15.46 3.79 -9.92
CA PHE A 306 15.76 4.53 -8.71
C PHE A 306 16.85 5.57 -8.98
N ASP A 307 17.02 6.51 -8.06
CA ASP A 307 18.05 7.56 -8.11
C ASP A 307 19.46 6.98 -8.29
N HIS A 308 19.69 5.78 -7.77
CA HIS A 308 20.94 5.06 -7.90
C HIS A 308 20.76 3.82 -8.77
N SER A 309 21.44 3.78 -9.92
CA SER A 309 21.29 2.71 -10.92
C SER A 309 21.56 1.29 -10.39
N TYR A 310 22.36 1.13 -9.32
CA TYR A 310 22.59 -0.16 -8.69
C TYR A 310 21.37 -0.70 -7.91
N MET A 311 20.37 0.13 -7.68
CA MET A 311 19.10 -0.25 -7.09
C MET A 311 18.05 -0.66 -8.13
N ASN A 312 18.27 -0.35 -9.42
CA ASN A 312 17.30 -0.56 -10.49
C ASN A 312 16.95 -2.04 -10.68
N HIS A 313 15.70 -2.29 -10.98
CA HIS A 313 15.23 -3.58 -11.46
C HIS A 313 15.43 -3.75 -12.97
N SER A 314 15.42 -5.00 -13.40
CA SER A 314 15.46 -5.40 -14.81
C SER A 314 14.15 -6.09 -15.21
N TYR A 315 13.95 -6.28 -16.53
CA TYR A 315 12.78 -7.04 -17.01
C TYR A 315 12.75 -8.50 -16.52
N ALA A 316 13.92 -9.10 -16.25
CA ALA A 316 14.00 -10.46 -15.74
C ALA A 316 13.41 -10.58 -14.33
N ASP A 317 13.37 -9.48 -13.58
CA ASP A 317 12.89 -9.44 -12.20
C ASP A 317 11.35 -9.35 -12.12
N LEU A 318 10.64 -9.09 -13.25
CA LEU A 318 9.18 -9.03 -13.34
C LEU A 318 8.53 -10.43 -13.23
N ASP A 319 8.88 -11.19 -12.21
CA ASP A 319 8.48 -12.60 -12.01
C ASP A 319 7.51 -12.81 -10.81
N GLY A 320 7.14 -11.74 -10.13
CA GLY A 320 6.29 -11.73 -8.93
C GLY A 320 6.99 -12.25 -7.68
N ARG A 321 8.32 -12.41 -7.69
CA ARG A 321 9.09 -13.07 -6.62
C ARG A 321 10.41 -12.39 -6.29
N THR A 322 11.05 -11.75 -7.26
CA THR A 322 12.38 -11.17 -7.11
C THR A 322 12.33 -9.85 -6.33
N ALA A 323 11.49 -8.90 -6.72
CA ALA A 323 11.32 -7.67 -5.96
C ALA A 323 10.64 -7.95 -4.60
N LEU A 324 11.06 -7.21 -3.58
CA LEU A 324 10.61 -7.43 -2.21
C LEU A 324 9.09 -7.23 -2.06
N ASN A 325 8.58 -6.15 -2.65
CA ASN A 325 7.17 -5.79 -2.67
C ASN A 325 6.33 -6.77 -3.50
N SER A 326 6.81 -7.23 -4.67
CA SER A 326 6.12 -8.23 -5.49
C SER A 326 5.96 -9.56 -4.77
N LYS A 327 7.02 -10.00 -4.07
CA LYS A 327 6.97 -11.19 -3.23
C LYS A 327 5.94 -11.05 -2.11
N SER A 328 5.89 -9.89 -1.45
CA SER A 328 4.91 -9.62 -0.39
C SER A 328 3.49 -9.55 -0.92
N ALA A 329 3.26 -8.90 -2.08
CA ALA A 329 1.96 -8.86 -2.74
C ALA A 329 1.46 -10.26 -3.12
N SER A 330 2.36 -11.09 -3.70
CA SER A 330 2.03 -12.48 -4.04
C SER A 330 1.66 -13.32 -2.80
N LEU A 331 2.28 -13.03 -1.64
CA LEU A 331 1.98 -13.71 -0.40
C LEU A 331 0.64 -13.30 0.20
N ALA A 332 0.20 -12.06 -0.02
CA ALA A 332 -1.01 -11.47 0.58
C ALA A 332 -2.28 -12.28 0.29
N ALA A 333 -2.45 -12.79 -0.93
CA ALA A 333 -3.60 -13.60 -1.31
C ALA A 333 -3.72 -14.88 -0.45
N SER A 334 -2.59 -15.49 -0.08
CA SER A 334 -2.55 -16.65 0.82
C SER A 334 -2.97 -16.32 2.27
N ARG A 335 -3.05 -15.04 2.62
CA ARG A 335 -3.57 -14.50 3.87
C ARG A 335 -5.04 -14.07 3.76
N GLY A 336 -5.65 -14.26 2.58
CA GLY A 336 -7.02 -13.85 2.28
C GLY A 336 -7.18 -12.36 2.04
N LEU A 337 -6.09 -11.63 1.80
CA LEU A 337 -6.07 -10.21 1.46
C LEU A 337 -6.06 -10.05 -0.05
N LEU A 338 -6.98 -9.27 -0.59
CA LEU A 338 -7.07 -9.00 -2.02
C LEU A 338 -6.30 -7.71 -2.31
N VAL A 339 -5.28 -7.79 -3.17
CA VAL A 339 -4.42 -6.64 -3.52
C VAL A 339 -4.68 -6.20 -4.94
N LEU A 340 -4.82 -4.90 -5.14
CA LEU A 340 -4.83 -4.25 -6.45
C LEU A 340 -3.64 -3.30 -6.55
N ASN A 341 -3.02 -3.25 -7.72
CA ASN A 341 -1.97 -2.27 -8.02
C ASN A 341 -2.14 -1.70 -9.43
N SER A 342 -1.79 -0.43 -9.58
CA SER A 342 -1.73 0.22 -10.89
C SER A 342 -0.65 -0.44 -11.76
N ALA A 343 -0.90 -0.51 -13.07
CA ALA A 343 0.06 -1.10 -14.02
C ALA A 343 1.32 -0.25 -14.20
N GLY A 344 1.23 1.06 -13.95
CA GLY A 344 2.26 2.06 -14.20
C GLY A 344 1.99 2.89 -15.46
N ASN A 345 2.73 3.98 -15.61
CA ASN A 345 2.52 4.99 -16.64
C ASN A 345 3.68 5.06 -17.66
N SER A 346 4.42 3.97 -17.84
CA SER A 346 5.65 3.90 -18.64
C SER A 346 5.42 3.53 -20.10
N GLY A 347 4.17 3.39 -20.55
CA GLY A 347 3.83 2.92 -21.90
C GLY A 347 4.48 3.71 -23.05
N ARG A 348 4.69 5.02 -22.85
CA ARG A 348 5.43 5.89 -23.81
C ARG A 348 6.94 5.90 -23.58
N GLY A 349 7.40 5.43 -22.43
CA GLY A 349 8.81 5.46 -22.04
C GLY A 349 9.63 4.31 -22.63
N THR A 350 10.90 4.25 -22.26
CA THR A 350 11.81 3.17 -22.66
C THR A 350 11.49 1.87 -21.94
N TRP A 351 11.01 1.92 -20.70
CA TRP A 351 10.62 0.76 -19.92
C TRP A 351 9.40 0.03 -20.47
N LYS A 352 8.34 0.74 -20.83
CA LYS A 352 7.05 0.27 -21.41
C LYS A 352 6.27 -0.73 -20.57
N LYS A 353 6.95 -1.53 -19.76
CA LYS A 353 6.38 -2.62 -18.98
C LYS A 353 5.71 -2.14 -17.70
N ILE A 354 4.92 -3.03 -17.10
CA ILE A 354 4.43 -2.85 -15.74
C ILE A 354 5.58 -2.63 -14.77
N GLY A 355 5.32 -1.92 -13.66
CA GLY A 355 6.28 -1.75 -12.57
C GLY A 355 6.12 -2.83 -11.50
N PHE A 356 6.91 -2.73 -10.43
CA PHE A 356 6.79 -3.56 -9.24
C PHE A 356 5.94 -2.82 -8.18
N PRO A 357 4.95 -3.45 -7.51
CA PRO A 357 4.66 -4.90 -7.49
C PRO A 357 3.61 -5.37 -8.49
N ALA A 358 3.28 -4.63 -9.56
CA ALA A 358 2.21 -4.99 -10.50
C ALA A 358 2.44 -6.36 -11.21
N ASP A 359 3.66 -6.89 -11.17
CA ASP A 359 4.03 -8.22 -11.66
C ASP A 359 3.67 -9.36 -10.72
N ALA A 360 3.24 -9.08 -9.49
CA ALA A 360 2.96 -10.09 -8.47
C ALA A 360 1.88 -11.09 -8.90
N CYS A 361 1.96 -12.30 -8.33
CA CYS A 361 0.98 -13.35 -8.52
C CYS A 361 -0.27 -13.09 -7.66
N ASP A 362 -1.40 -13.64 -8.08
CA ASP A 362 -2.65 -13.66 -7.28
C ASP A 362 -3.12 -12.28 -6.79
N MET A 363 -2.84 -11.23 -7.58
CA MET A 363 -3.32 -9.87 -7.38
C MET A 363 -3.94 -9.33 -8.67
N ILE A 364 -4.61 -8.18 -8.60
CA ILE A 364 -5.20 -7.50 -9.75
C ILE A 364 -4.31 -6.33 -10.16
N THR A 365 -3.74 -6.39 -11.34
CA THR A 365 -3.02 -5.27 -11.96
C THR A 365 -3.95 -4.53 -12.91
N VAL A 366 -4.12 -3.23 -12.72
CA VAL A 366 -5.11 -2.43 -13.43
C VAL A 366 -4.42 -1.46 -14.40
N GLY A 367 -4.68 -1.61 -15.69
CA GLY A 367 -4.28 -0.68 -16.75
C GLY A 367 -5.31 0.42 -16.97
N ALA A 368 -4.96 1.41 -17.81
CA ALA A 368 -5.79 2.58 -18.05
C ALA A 368 -6.36 2.63 -19.48
N VAL A 369 -7.65 2.95 -19.57
CA VAL A 369 -8.35 3.33 -20.80
C VAL A 369 -8.89 4.76 -20.68
N ASP A 370 -9.24 5.34 -21.85
CA ASP A 370 -9.96 6.61 -21.92
C ASP A 370 -11.46 6.45 -21.63
N SER A 371 -12.22 7.53 -21.75
CA SER A 371 -13.67 7.58 -21.47
C SER A 371 -14.54 6.72 -22.39
N VAL A 372 -14.01 6.27 -23.54
CA VAL A 372 -14.71 5.41 -24.51
C VAL A 372 -14.15 3.98 -24.53
N GLY A 373 -13.18 3.66 -23.66
CA GLY A 373 -12.62 2.33 -23.50
C GLY A 373 -11.45 1.99 -24.41
N LEU A 374 -10.82 2.98 -25.04
CA LEU A 374 -9.60 2.79 -25.81
C LEU A 374 -8.37 2.84 -24.91
N ASN A 375 -7.35 2.04 -25.22
CA ASN A 375 -6.10 2.03 -24.46
C ASN A 375 -5.41 3.39 -24.49
N THR A 376 -4.99 3.85 -23.32
CA THR A 376 -4.19 5.06 -23.20
C THR A 376 -2.73 4.77 -23.50
N THR A 377 -2.06 5.68 -24.20
CA THR A 377 -0.66 5.45 -24.62
C THR A 377 0.33 5.45 -23.46
N PHE A 378 -0.02 6.00 -22.29
CA PHE A 378 0.83 6.00 -21.11
C PHE A 378 0.71 4.69 -20.31
N SER A 379 -0.42 3.95 -20.41
CA SER A 379 -0.61 2.73 -19.63
C SER A 379 0.49 1.72 -19.93
N SER A 380 1.17 1.28 -18.87
CA SER A 380 2.18 0.23 -18.95
C SER A 380 1.58 -1.08 -19.43
N ILE A 381 2.36 -1.85 -20.19
CA ILE A 381 1.95 -3.13 -20.78
C ILE A 381 2.69 -4.32 -20.15
N GLY A 382 2.11 -5.51 -20.28
CA GLY A 382 2.73 -6.77 -19.90
C GLY A 382 3.61 -7.35 -21.02
N ASN A 383 3.98 -8.62 -20.99
CA ASN A 383 3.70 -9.58 -19.96
C ASN A 383 4.68 -9.41 -18.77
N SER A 384 4.44 -10.17 -17.66
CA SER A 384 5.49 -10.44 -16.68
C SER A 384 6.63 -11.27 -17.32
N ALA A 385 7.80 -11.33 -16.66
CA ALA A 385 8.98 -12.07 -17.17
C ALA A 385 8.72 -13.58 -17.27
N ASP A 386 7.86 -14.12 -16.40
CA ASP A 386 7.43 -15.53 -16.40
C ASP A 386 6.24 -15.80 -17.34
N GLY A 387 5.86 -14.83 -18.17
CA GLY A 387 4.88 -14.98 -19.25
C GLY A 387 3.42 -14.84 -18.85
N ARG A 388 3.11 -14.43 -17.61
CA ARG A 388 1.72 -14.18 -17.21
C ARG A 388 1.19 -12.93 -17.93
N ILE A 389 -0.11 -12.99 -18.28
CA ILE A 389 -0.82 -11.84 -18.83
C ILE A 389 -0.94 -10.76 -17.75
N LYS A 390 -0.48 -9.56 -18.08
CA LYS A 390 -0.60 -8.31 -17.32
C LYS A 390 -0.76 -7.15 -18.31
N PRO A 391 -1.49 -6.06 -17.95
CA PRO A 391 -2.32 -5.95 -16.76
C PRO A 391 -3.40 -7.04 -16.74
N ASP A 392 -4.04 -7.27 -15.59
CA ASP A 392 -5.17 -8.22 -15.51
C ASP A 392 -6.41 -7.63 -16.15
N VAL A 393 -6.75 -6.40 -15.82
CA VAL A 393 -7.98 -5.70 -16.23
C VAL A 393 -7.72 -4.22 -16.49
N MET A 394 -8.71 -3.56 -17.11
CA MET A 394 -8.66 -2.14 -17.42
C MET A 394 -9.80 -1.39 -16.75
N ALA A 395 -9.55 -0.10 -16.41
CA ALA A 395 -10.59 0.85 -16.03
C ALA A 395 -10.22 2.26 -16.57
N GLN A 396 -11.14 3.22 -16.49
CA GLN A 396 -10.84 4.58 -16.92
C GLN A 396 -9.70 5.15 -16.07
N GLY A 397 -8.66 5.64 -16.73
CA GLY A 397 -7.49 6.28 -16.13
C GLY A 397 -7.06 7.54 -16.90
N GLU A 398 -7.72 7.87 -18.03
CA GLU A 398 -7.56 9.13 -18.73
C GLU A 398 -8.76 10.02 -18.47
N MET A 399 -8.51 11.27 -18.08
CA MET A 399 -9.54 12.21 -17.63
C MET A 399 -10.43 11.59 -16.54
N SER A 400 -9.82 10.87 -15.60
CA SER A 400 -10.51 10.43 -14.39
C SER A 400 -10.78 11.62 -13.49
N MET A 401 -12.00 11.73 -13.00
CA MET A 401 -12.43 12.83 -12.14
C MET A 401 -12.14 12.51 -10.69
N VAL A 402 -11.40 13.38 -10.02
CA VAL A 402 -10.94 13.24 -8.64
C VAL A 402 -11.09 14.57 -7.90
N TYR A 403 -11.04 14.55 -6.57
CA TYR A 403 -10.83 15.79 -5.83
C TYR A 403 -9.42 16.29 -6.01
N ASP A 404 -9.26 17.60 -6.18
CA ASP A 404 -8.02 18.32 -6.03
C ASP A 404 -7.81 18.71 -4.56
N ASP A 405 -6.63 19.20 -4.20
CA ASP A 405 -6.24 19.53 -2.82
C ASP A 405 -7.11 20.64 -2.19
N ASP A 406 -7.77 21.46 -3.01
CA ASP A 406 -8.71 22.51 -2.61
C ASP A 406 -10.18 22.04 -2.53
N GLY A 407 -10.47 20.76 -2.83
CA GLY A 407 -11.81 20.16 -2.85
C GLY A 407 -12.62 20.43 -4.12
N THR A 408 -12.05 21.04 -5.13
CA THR A 408 -12.64 21.07 -6.47
C THR A 408 -12.47 19.72 -7.17
N VAL A 409 -13.16 19.51 -8.29
CA VAL A 409 -13.02 18.29 -9.09
C VAL A 409 -12.23 18.60 -10.34
N VAL A 410 -11.17 17.83 -10.57
CA VAL A 410 -10.29 17.94 -11.73
C VAL A 410 -10.22 16.63 -12.50
N GLY A 411 -9.92 16.72 -13.81
CA GLY A 411 -9.64 15.56 -14.64
C GLY A 411 -8.13 15.26 -14.69
N VAL A 412 -7.75 14.06 -14.31
CA VAL A 412 -6.35 13.62 -14.21
C VAL A 412 -6.09 12.37 -15.05
N ASN A 413 -4.80 12.10 -15.34
CA ASN A 413 -4.37 10.97 -16.15
C ASN A 413 -3.42 10.07 -15.36
N GLY A 414 -3.69 8.76 -15.33
CA GLY A 414 -2.81 7.78 -14.69
C GLY A 414 -3.52 6.46 -14.43
N THR A 415 -2.76 5.36 -14.48
CA THR A 415 -3.20 4.07 -13.95
C THR A 415 -3.46 4.16 -12.45
N SER A 416 -2.92 5.19 -11.80
CA SER A 416 -3.17 5.55 -10.41
C SER A 416 -4.65 5.82 -10.11
N PHE A 417 -5.46 6.15 -11.09
CA PHE A 417 -6.89 6.45 -10.92
C PHE A 417 -7.79 5.33 -11.46
N SER A 418 -7.33 4.56 -12.43
CA SER A 418 -8.02 3.32 -12.86
C SER A 418 -7.99 2.24 -11.77
N CYS A 419 -6.86 2.12 -11.06
CA CYS A 419 -6.69 1.12 -9.99
C CYS A 419 -7.67 1.33 -8.82
N PRO A 420 -7.76 2.50 -8.17
CA PRO A 420 -8.74 2.72 -7.10
C PRO A 420 -10.19 2.63 -7.58
N THR A 421 -10.50 3.11 -8.79
CA THR A 421 -11.84 2.95 -9.37
C THR A 421 -12.23 1.46 -9.45
N MET A 422 -11.31 0.59 -9.87
CA MET A 422 -11.49 -0.86 -9.85
C MET A 422 -11.54 -1.41 -8.42
N CYS A 423 -10.72 -0.89 -7.50
CA CYS A 423 -10.68 -1.35 -6.11
C CYS A 423 -12.02 -1.14 -5.40
N GLY A 424 -12.67 0.01 -5.58
CA GLY A 424 -14.00 0.23 -5.01
C GLY A 424 -15.05 -0.72 -5.59
N ALA A 425 -14.99 -1.01 -6.90
CA ALA A 425 -15.84 -2.02 -7.52
C ALA A 425 -15.62 -3.42 -6.91
N VAL A 426 -14.37 -3.77 -6.64
CA VAL A 426 -13.98 -5.01 -5.93
C VAL A 426 -14.50 -5.01 -4.50
N ALA A 427 -14.41 -3.90 -3.78
CA ALA A 427 -14.96 -3.79 -2.42
C ALA A 427 -16.47 -4.04 -2.40
N CYS A 428 -17.22 -3.57 -3.41
CA CYS A 428 -18.64 -3.89 -3.56
C CYS A 428 -18.89 -5.38 -3.82
N LEU A 429 -18.03 -6.06 -4.60
CA LEU A 429 -18.12 -7.52 -4.79
C LEU A 429 -17.78 -8.29 -3.50
N VAL A 430 -16.79 -7.85 -2.74
CA VAL A 430 -16.46 -8.43 -1.42
C VAL A 430 -17.61 -8.27 -0.44
N GLN A 431 -18.30 -7.13 -0.44
CA GLN A 431 -19.53 -6.93 0.34
C GLN A 431 -20.62 -7.93 -0.06
N ALA A 432 -20.82 -8.14 -1.37
CA ALA A 432 -21.84 -9.05 -1.88
C ALA A 432 -21.50 -10.53 -1.61
N PHE A 433 -20.22 -10.89 -1.62
CA PHE A 433 -19.74 -12.27 -1.53
C PHE A 433 -18.59 -12.41 -0.51
N PRO A 434 -18.84 -12.14 0.77
CA PRO A 434 -17.79 -12.12 1.79
C PRO A 434 -17.12 -13.49 2.01
N GLN A 435 -17.71 -14.59 1.52
CA GLN A 435 -17.16 -15.96 1.63
C GLN A 435 -16.26 -16.36 0.45
N LYS A 436 -16.28 -15.59 -0.64
CA LYS A 436 -15.45 -15.87 -1.81
C LYS A 436 -14.00 -15.45 -1.57
N ARG A 437 -13.08 -16.37 -1.86
CA ARG A 437 -11.64 -16.11 -1.71
C ARG A 437 -11.13 -15.10 -2.75
N PRO A 438 -10.02 -14.41 -2.51
CA PRO A 438 -9.41 -13.49 -3.47
C PRO A 438 -9.31 -14.05 -4.89
N ALA A 439 -8.82 -15.29 -5.06
CA ALA A 439 -8.66 -15.93 -6.36
C ALA A 439 -9.99 -16.11 -7.12
N GLU A 440 -11.12 -16.33 -6.42
CA GLU A 440 -12.44 -16.46 -7.06
C GLU A 440 -12.91 -15.10 -7.58
N ILE A 441 -12.69 -14.02 -6.81
CA ILE A 441 -13.03 -12.65 -7.21
C ILE A 441 -12.16 -12.21 -8.40
N ILE A 442 -10.84 -12.43 -8.34
CA ILE A 442 -9.91 -12.16 -9.44
C ILE A 442 -10.39 -12.85 -10.70
N ARG A 443 -10.69 -14.16 -10.61
CA ARG A 443 -11.12 -14.94 -11.76
C ARG A 443 -12.45 -14.47 -12.32
N ALA A 444 -13.40 -14.11 -11.47
CA ALA A 444 -14.70 -13.58 -11.90
C ALA A 444 -14.54 -12.25 -12.65
N LEU A 445 -13.68 -11.35 -12.16
CA LEU A 445 -13.36 -10.10 -12.86
C LEU A 445 -12.73 -10.35 -14.23
N GLN A 446 -11.70 -11.20 -14.32
CA GLN A 446 -11.07 -11.58 -15.57
C GLN A 446 -12.09 -12.15 -16.58
N LEU A 447 -12.94 -13.07 -16.16
CA LEU A 447 -13.94 -13.69 -17.02
C LEU A 447 -15.10 -12.74 -17.40
N SER A 448 -15.29 -11.65 -16.66
CA SER A 448 -16.30 -10.65 -16.94
C SER A 448 -15.86 -9.60 -17.96
N GLY A 449 -14.55 -9.50 -18.21
CA GLY A 449 -13.96 -8.51 -19.09
C GLY A 449 -14.40 -8.66 -20.56
N ASN A 450 -14.38 -7.54 -21.28
CA ASN A 450 -14.76 -7.50 -22.70
C ASN A 450 -13.71 -8.12 -23.63
N ASN A 451 -12.47 -8.37 -23.14
CA ASN A 451 -11.40 -9.08 -23.85
C ASN A 451 -11.12 -10.49 -23.28
N ALA A 452 -12.02 -11.03 -22.46
CA ALA A 452 -11.82 -12.29 -21.72
C ALA A 452 -11.61 -13.53 -22.62
N GLN A 453 -12.06 -13.51 -23.87
CA GLN A 453 -11.90 -14.62 -24.81
C GLN A 453 -10.49 -14.65 -25.46
N HIS A 454 -9.85 -13.50 -25.59
CA HIS A 454 -8.54 -13.33 -26.22
C HIS A 454 -7.68 -12.35 -25.42
N PRO A 455 -7.36 -12.65 -24.14
CA PRO A 455 -6.61 -11.72 -23.32
C PRO A 455 -5.20 -11.51 -23.85
N ASP A 456 -4.72 -10.29 -23.77
CA ASP A 456 -3.44 -9.87 -24.32
C ASP A 456 -2.61 -9.05 -23.30
N ASN A 457 -1.45 -8.55 -23.72
CA ASN A 457 -0.53 -7.83 -22.85
C ASN A 457 -0.77 -6.30 -22.81
N ILE A 458 -1.82 -5.80 -23.47
CA ILE A 458 -2.20 -4.38 -23.50
C ILE A 458 -3.44 -4.19 -22.64
N PHE A 459 -4.51 -4.92 -22.95
CA PHE A 459 -5.79 -4.83 -22.28
C PHE A 459 -5.98 -5.88 -21.17
N GLY A 460 -5.10 -6.86 -21.09
CA GLY A 460 -5.36 -8.03 -20.23
C GLY A 460 -6.68 -8.69 -20.64
N TYR A 461 -7.52 -8.97 -19.66
CA TYR A 461 -8.88 -9.49 -19.89
C TYR A 461 -9.89 -8.38 -20.25
N GLY A 462 -9.44 -7.14 -20.41
CA GLY A 462 -10.26 -5.99 -20.81
C GLY A 462 -10.97 -5.30 -19.65
N ILE A 463 -11.98 -4.51 -19.96
CA ILE A 463 -12.80 -3.76 -19.01
C ILE A 463 -13.82 -4.71 -18.40
N PRO A 464 -13.80 -4.98 -17.08
CA PRO A 464 -14.77 -5.86 -16.43
C PRO A 464 -16.17 -5.26 -16.38
N ASN A 465 -17.16 -6.12 -16.55
CA ASN A 465 -18.55 -5.86 -16.17
C ASN A 465 -18.80 -6.48 -14.80
N VAL A 466 -18.87 -5.66 -13.73
CA VAL A 466 -18.99 -6.18 -12.36
C VAL A 466 -20.32 -6.87 -12.08
N MET A 467 -21.38 -6.58 -12.85
CA MET A 467 -22.64 -7.33 -12.76
C MET A 467 -22.50 -8.73 -13.33
N LYS A 468 -21.72 -8.91 -14.43
CA LYS A 468 -21.38 -10.23 -14.95
C LYS A 468 -20.45 -10.97 -13.97
N ALA A 469 -19.48 -10.28 -13.35
CA ALA A 469 -18.65 -10.86 -12.31
C ALA A 469 -19.50 -11.35 -11.12
N LYS A 470 -20.47 -10.52 -10.66
CA LYS A 470 -21.45 -10.90 -9.64
C LYS A 470 -22.18 -12.19 -10.00
N GLN A 471 -22.73 -12.31 -11.21
CA GLN A 471 -23.42 -13.51 -11.68
C GLN A 471 -22.50 -14.77 -11.73
N LEU A 472 -21.21 -14.59 -12.01
CA LEU A 472 -20.23 -15.67 -11.98
C LEU A 472 -19.94 -16.14 -10.54
N LEU A 473 -19.96 -15.23 -9.57
CA LEU A 473 -19.73 -15.52 -8.15
C LEU A 473 -20.96 -16.14 -7.46
N GLU A 474 -22.16 -16.01 -8.02
CA GLU A 474 -23.40 -16.64 -7.55
C GLU A 474 -23.44 -18.16 -7.83
N LYS A 475 -22.63 -18.62 -8.77
CA LYS A 475 -22.50 -20.05 -9.13
C LYS A 475 -21.50 -20.76 -8.23
#